data_eddc88f5d986168b9e931c0d59e2ac80
#
_entry.id   eddc88f5d986168b9e931c0d59e2ac80
#
_cell.length_a   1.000
_cell.length_b   1.000
_cell.length_c   1.000
_cell.angle_alpha   90.00
_cell.angle_beta   90.00
_cell.angle_gamma   90.00
#
_symmetry.space_group_name_H-M   'P 1'
#
loop_
_entity.id
_entity.type
_entity.pdbx_description
1 polymer ?
#
loop_
_entity_poly.entity_id
_entity_poly.type
_entity_poly.pdbx_seq_one_letter_code
_entity_poly.pdbx_strand_id
1 'polypeptide(L)'
;MKPIVSCRRGARAASSANAAAGPQNAQNRHGGHNARHARGFTLIEMLVAIAILAVIAVLSWRGLDQIMRGRTIITNSMEDERVVAQLFDQMRIDARQAATDDEAGQAAVSIAGHAVQIVRGVYAAGVAPRLQVVRYRLVDGRVTRFASPPLANVGDLRRALSASDGSDGWTAIPLMRGIATFTARAYVLNNGWTGQMNDVTAKITQNANNLKVPQLGNAPLARSVTGIQVAVGAPNLPLPITRVFLVGE
;
A
#
# COMPACT_ATOMS: atom_id res chain seq x y z
N MET A 1 -6.29 29.01 20.91
CA MET A 1 -7.19 30.08 20.43
C MET A 1 -8.47 29.41 19.94
N LYS A 2 -9.52 29.51 20.73
CA LYS A 2 -10.93 29.20 20.39
C LYS A 2 -11.52 30.38 19.58
N PRO A 3 -12.68 30.28 18.89
CA PRO A 3 -14.03 30.16 19.48
C PRO A 3 -14.93 29.14 18.73
N ILE A 4 -15.84 28.36 19.29
CA ILE A 4 -17.13 28.58 19.99
C ILE A 4 -18.07 29.58 19.30
N VAL A 5 -19.17 29.08 18.71
CA VAL A 5 -20.50 29.72 18.57
C VAL A 5 -21.49 28.55 18.43
N SER A 6 -22.27 28.17 19.41
CA SER A 6 -23.43 28.78 20.09
C SER A 6 -24.69 28.82 19.23
N CYS A 7 -25.63 27.91 19.54
CA CYS A 7 -26.97 28.12 20.06
C CYS A 7 -27.99 28.93 19.20
N ARG A 8 -29.13 28.31 18.88
CA ARG A 8 -30.43 28.93 19.27
C ARG A 8 -31.58 27.93 19.19
N ARG A 9 -32.21 27.80 20.36
CA ARG A 9 -33.58 27.38 20.60
C ARG A 9 -34.55 28.36 19.99
N GLY A 10 -35.74 27.90 19.59
CA GLY A 10 -36.91 28.71 19.36
C GLY A 10 -38.16 27.89 19.68
N ALA A 11 -38.63 28.07 20.90
CA ALA A 11 -39.94 27.66 21.37
C ALA A 11 -40.95 28.83 21.18
N ARG A 12 -42.20 28.48 21.05
CA ARG A 12 -43.43 29.20 21.48
C ARG A 12 -44.55 28.85 20.54
N ALA A 13 -45.77 28.66 20.90
CA ALA A 13 -46.59 28.71 22.10
C ALA A 13 -48.02 28.63 21.63
N ALA A 14 -48.78 27.87 22.29
CA ALA A 14 -50.16 27.91 22.70
C ALA A 14 -51.05 29.10 22.29
N SER A 15 -52.31 28.81 21.98
CA SER A 15 -53.53 29.58 22.36
C SER A 15 -54.74 28.75 21.89
N SER A 16 -55.46 28.09 22.72
CA SER A 16 -56.52 28.42 23.65
C SER A 16 -57.82 28.96 23.01
N ALA A 17 -58.88 28.20 23.31
CA ALA A 17 -60.23 28.55 23.70
C ALA A 17 -61.21 29.07 22.60
N ASN A 18 -62.41 28.56 22.41
CA ASN A 18 -63.52 28.69 23.35
C ASN A 18 -64.78 28.08 22.76
N ALA A 19 -65.50 27.41 23.58
CA ALA A 19 -66.87 27.12 23.74
C ALA A 19 -67.96 27.81 22.88
N ALA A 20 -68.96 27.04 22.44
CA ALA A 20 -70.40 27.40 22.62
C ALA A 20 -71.24 26.18 22.37
N ALA A 21 -72.14 25.94 23.27
CA ALA A 21 -73.15 24.88 23.33
C ALA A 21 -74.43 25.21 22.53
N GLY A 22 -75.19 24.16 22.21
CA GLY A 22 -76.60 24.28 21.88
C GLY A 22 -77.10 23.26 20.86
N PRO A 23 -78.36 22.87 20.86
CA PRO A 23 -78.74 21.54 21.30
C PRO A 23 -79.41 20.69 20.21
N GLN A 24 -79.45 19.38 20.50
CA GLN A 24 -80.42 18.38 20.14
C GLN A 24 -81.06 18.43 18.75
N ASN A 25 -80.85 17.38 17.92
CA ASN A 25 -81.96 16.75 17.24
C ASN A 25 -81.63 15.26 17.05
N ALA A 26 -82.45 14.46 17.74
CA ALA A 26 -82.54 13.03 17.61
C ALA A 26 -83.20 12.69 16.24
N GLN A 27 -82.40 12.12 15.36
CA GLN A 27 -82.98 11.38 14.24
C GLN A 27 -82.29 10.03 14.12
N ASN A 28 -83.06 9.10 14.63
CA ASN A 28 -82.96 7.67 14.44
C ASN A 28 -82.80 7.33 12.96
N ARG A 29 -81.54 6.99 12.55
CA ARG A 29 -81.32 6.32 11.29
C ARG A 29 -80.76 4.96 11.55
N HIS A 30 -81.55 3.98 11.29
CA HIS A 30 -81.18 2.57 11.12
C HIS A 30 -80.00 2.53 10.10
N GLY A 31 -78.82 2.56 10.57
CA GLY A 31 -77.60 2.31 9.78
C GLY A 31 -77.41 0.79 9.72
N GLY A 32 -77.69 0.23 8.58
CA GLY A 32 -77.44 -1.18 8.31
C GLY A 32 -75.95 -1.48 8.59
N HIS A 33 -75.73 -2.39 9.51
CA HIS A 33 -74.45 -3.01 9.70
C HIS A 33 -74.14 -3.78 8.42
N ASN A 34 -73.36 -3.14 7.52
CA ASN A 34 -72.63 -3.89 6.50
C ASN A 34 -71.66 -4.80 7.23
N ALA A 35 -72.13 -6.00 7.55
CA ALA A 35 -71.27 -7.08 7.96
C ALA A 35 -70.28 -7.32 6.79
N ARG A 36 -69.09 -6.67 6.87
CA ARG A 36 -67.98 -7.03 6.03
C ARG A 36 -67.71 -8.49 6.35
N HIS A 37 -68.07 -9.35 5.40
CA HIS A 37 -67.72 -10.77 5.46
C HIS A 37 -66.21 -10.82 5.61
N ALA A 38 -65.75 -11.07 6.80
CA ALA A 38 -64.37 -11.44 7.05
C ALA A 38 -64.14 -12.75 6.27
N ARG A 39 -63.59 -12.61 5.05
CA ARG A 39 -63.16 -13.76 4.27
C ARG A 39 -61.99 -14.38 5.05
N GLY A 40 -62.24 -15.54 5.61
CA GLY A 40 -61.15 -16.33 6.22
C GLY A 40 -60.15 -16.72 5.13
N PHE A 41 -58.88 -16.72 5.48
CA PHE A 41 -57.82 -17.21 4.60
C PHE A 41 -58.07 -18.68 4.26
N THR A 42 -57.94 -19.01 2.99
CA THR A 42 -58.00 -20.40 2.54
C THR A 42 -56.69 -21.10 2.83
N LEU A 43 -56.76 -22.40 3.08
CA LEU A 43 -55.54 -23.21 3.33
C LEU A 43 -54.59 -23.16 2.14
N ILE A 44 -55.09 -23.07 0.91
CA ILE A 44 -54.29 -22.96 -0.31
C ILE A 44 -53.56 -21.62 -0.38
N GLU A 45 -54.16 -20.53 0.05
CA GLU A 45 -53.57 -19.19 0.07
C GLU A 45 -52.37 -19.12 1.05
N MET A 46 -52.52 -19.78 2.23
CA MET A 46 -51.40 -19.93 3.17
C MET A 46 -50.26 -20.78 2.61
N LEU A 47 -50.61 -21.89 1.90
CA LEU A 47 -49.58 -22.74 1.25
C LEU A 47 -48.83 -22.00 0.18
N VAL A 48 -49.50 -21.24 -0.67
CA VAL A 48 -48.86 -20.43 -1.72
C VAL A 48 -47.99 -19.33 -1.09
N ALA A 49 -48.47 -18.65 -0.05
CA ALA A 49 -47.72 -17.62 0.65
C ALA A 49 -46.41 -18.16 1.24
N ILE A 50 -46.44 -19.32 1.89
CA ILE A 50 -45.26 -19.97 2.44
C ILE A 50 -44.29 -20.39 1.31
N ALA A 51 -44.79 -20.91 0.20
CA ALA A 51 -43.98 -21.29 -0.94
C ALA A 51 -43.26 -20.07 -1.54
N ILE A 52 -43.93 -18.94 -1.70
CA ILE A 52 -43.36 -17.69 -2.19
C ILE A 52 -42.29 -17.18 -1.20
N LEU A 53 -42.60 -17.18 0.10
CA LEU A 53 -41.63 -16.79 1.14
C LEU A 53 -40.38 -17.67 1.13
N ALA A 54 -40.53 -18.98 0.94
CA ALA A 54 -39.40 -19.90 0.85
C ALA A 54 -38.53 -19.59 -0.36
N VAL A 55 -39.10 -19.29 -1.53
CA VAL A 55 -38.35 -18.88 -2.72
C VAL A 55 -37.62 -17.57 -2.48
N ILE A 56 -38.28 -16.57 -1.91
CA ILE A 56 -37.65 -15.28 -1.59
C ILE A 56 -36.49 -15.48 -0.59
N ALA A 57 -36.66 -16.30 0.44
CA ALA A 57 -35.65 -16.59 1.43
C ALA A 57 -34.40 -17.24 0.77
N VAL A 58 -34.60 -18.21 -0.12
CA VAL A 58 -33.50 -18.86 -0.86
C VAL A 58 -32.76 -17.86 -1.77
N LEU A 59 -33.51 -17.02 -2.50
CA LEU A 59 -32.93 -16.01 -3.37
C LEU A 59 -32.15 -14.96 -2.58
N SER A 60 -32.68 -14.51 -1.44
CA SER A 60 -32.01 -13.56 -0.54
C SER A 60 -30.73 -14.16 0.03
N TRP A 61 -30.76 -15.43 0.45
CA TRP A 61 -29.58 -16.13 0.94
C TRP A 61 -28.49 -16.23 -0.13
N ARG A 62 -28.87 -16.62 -1.36
CA ARG A 62 -27.91 -16.69 -2.48
C ARG A 62 -27.32 -15.32 -2.81
N GLY A 63 -28.13 -14.27 -2.80
CA GLY A 63 -27.67 -12.90 -3.00
C GLY A 63 -26.64 -12.46 -1.95
N LEU A 64 -26.94 -12.75 -0.67
CA LEU A 64 -26.04 -12.45 0.44
C LEU A 64 -24.70 -13.21 0.31
N ASP A 65 -24.75 -14.50 -0.03
CA ASP A 65 -23.57 -15.34 -0.21
C ASP A 65 -22.66 -14.78 -1.34
N GLN A 66 -23.25 -14.34 -2.46
CA GLN A 66 -22.50 -13.70 -3.54
C GLN A 66 -21.85 -12.39 -3.11
N ILE A 67 -22.52 -11.55 -2.32
CA ILE A 67 -21.98 -10.31 -1.80
C ILE A 67 -20.81 -10.60 -0.85
N MET A 68 -20.94 -11.59 0.02
CA MET A 68 -19.87 -11.97 0.94
C MET A 68 -18.63 -12.51 0.20
N ARG A 69 -18.82 -13.34 -0.82
CA ARG A 69 -17.72 -13.82 -1.69
C ARG A 69 -17.05 -12.66 -2.44
N GLY A 70 -17.84 -11.78 -3.04
CA GLY A 70 -17.33 -10.59 -3.72
C GLY A 70 -16.51 -9.70 -2.80
N ARG A 71 -17.00 -9.47 -1.57
CA ARG A 71 -16.26 -8.69 -0.55
C ARG A 71 -14.92 -9.33 -0.19
N THR A 72 -14.89 -10.66 -0.02
CA THR A 72 -13.63 -11.37 0.30
C THR A 72 -12.60 -11.21 -0.82
N ILE A 73 -13.02 -11.35 -2.08
CA ILE A 73 -12.14 -11.18 -3.25
C ILE A 73 -11.57 -9.76 -3.29
N ILE A 74 -12.43 -8.75 -3.12
CA ILE A 74 -12.00 -7.34 -3.13
C ILE A 74 -11.03 -7.06 -1.98
N THR A 75 -11.33 -7.53 -0.77
CA THR A 75 -10.47 -7.30 0.40
C THR A 75 -9.08 -7.94 0.21
N ASN A 76 -9.03 -9.16 -0.32
CA ASN A 76 -7.76 -9.83 -0.61
C ASN A 76 -6.95 -9.08 -1.69
N SER A 77 -7.61 -8.63 -2.78
CA SER A 77 -6.95 -7.82 -3.81
C SER A 77 -6.39 -6.50 -3.25
N MET A 78 -7.14 -5.83 -2.39
CA MET A 78 -6.67 -4.58 -1.77
C MET A 78 -5.48 -4.82 -0.83
N GLU A 79 -5.45 -5.93 -0.11
CA GLU A 79 -4.32 -6.28 0.75
C GLU A 79 -3.07 -6.60 -0.09
N ASP A 80 -3.22 -7.34 -1.19
CA ASP A 80 -2.12 -7.63 -2.12
C ASP A 80 -1.54 -6.32 -2.72
N GLU A 81 -2.39 -5.39 -3.16
CA GLU A 81 -1.96 -4.08 -3.66
C GLU A 81 -1.23 -3.27 -2.59
N ARG A 82 -1.72 -3.28 -1.35
CA ARG A 82 -1.08 -2.59 -0.23
C ARG A 82 0.31 -3.13 0.05
N VAL A 83 0.48 -4.45 0.06
CA VAL A 83 1.78 -5.10 0.31
C VAL A 83 2.78 -4.76 -0.80
N VAL A 84 2.33 -4.77 -2.07
CA VAL A 84 3.14 -4.34 -3.22
C VAL A 84 3.55 -2.87 -3.09
N ALA A 85 2.60 -2.00 -2.75
CA ALA A 85 2.87 -0.59 -2.55
C ALA A 85 3.90 -0.36 -1.43
N GLN A 86 3.77 -1.07 -0.31
CA GLN A 86 4.70 -0.98 0.81
C GLN A 86 6.12 -1.42 0.43
N LEU A 87 6.27 -2.51 -0.35
CA LEU A 87 7.56 -2.96 -0.86
C LEU A 87 8.22 -1.86 -1.70
N PHE A 88 7.49 -1.31 -2.66
CA PHE A 88 8.03 -0.31 -3.57
C PHE A 88 8.28 1.04 -2.89
N ASP A 89 7.47 1.43 -1.90
CA ASP A 89 7.70 2.64 -1.11
C ASP A 89 8.97 2.51 -0.27
N GLN A 90 9.21 1.36 0.34
CA GLN A 90 10.44 1.10 1.08
C GLN A 90 11.67 1.14 0.16
N MET A 91 11.58 0.51 -1.02
CA MET A 91 12.65 0.56 -2.02
C MET A 91 12.91 1.97 -2.52
N ARG A 92 11.87 2.78 -2.73
CA ARG A 92 11.98 4.18 -3.12
C ARG A 92 12.75 5.00 -2.08
N ILE A 93 12.42 4.81 -0.79
CA ILE A 93 13.11 5.50 0.30
C ILE A 93 14.59 5.12 0.33
N ASP A 94 14.90 3.82 0.24
CA ASP A 94 16.29 3.34 0.27
C ASP A 94 17.08 3.81 -0.97
N ALA A 95 16.44 3.84 -2.15
CA ALA A 95 17.07 4.32 -3.39
C ALA A 95 17.36 5.84 -3.33
N ARG A 96 16.42 6.63 -2.83
CA ARG A 96 16.62 8.10 -2.69
C ARG A 96 17.70 8.45 -1.68
N GLN A 97 17.86 7.64 -0.65
CA GLN A 97 18.91 7.81 0.36
C GLN A 97 20.23 7.15 -0.03
N ALA A 98 20.36 6.60 -1.24
CA ALA A 98 21.59 5.98 -1.67
C ALA A 98 22.77 6.95 -1.56
N ALA A 99 23.87 6.47 -0.99
CA ALA A 99 25.13 7.18 -0.92
C ALA A 99 25.70 7.43 -2.32
N THR A 100 26.71 8.27 -2.43
CA THR A 100 27.52 8.37 -3.66
C THR A 100 28.47 7.18 -3.77
N ASP A 101 28.94 6.89 -4.98
CA ASP A 101 29.94 5.83 -5.19
C ASP A 101 31.25 6.14 -4.46
N ASP A 102 31.59 7.43 -4.30
CA ASP A 102 32.75 7.90 -3.58
C ASP A 102 32.64 7.67 -2.06
N GLU A 103 31.48 8.02 -1.47
CA GLU A 103 31.19 7.74 -0.06
C GLU A 103 31.22 6.22 0.24
N ALA A 104 30.71 5.41 -0.69
CA ALA A 104 30.70 3.96 -0.58
C ALA A 104 32.07 3.33 -0.87
N GLY A 105 32.98 4.05 -1.52
CA GLY A 105 34.27 3.54 -2.00
C GLY A 105 34.16 2.48 -3.10
N GLN A 106 32.97 2.28 -3.64
CA GLN A 106 32.61 1.37 -4.73
C GLN A 106 31.21 1.71 -5.22
N ALA A 107 30.64 0.89 -6.13
CA ALA A 107 29.24 1.07 -6.54
C ALA A 107 28.32 1.11 -5.34
N ALA A 108 27.63 2.25 -5.13
CA ALA A 108 26.64 2.39 -4.06
C ALA A 108 25.40 1.52 -4.31
N VAL A 109 25.12 1.21 -5.57
CA VAL A 109 24.04 0.29 -5.99
C VAL A 109 24.66 -0.88 -6.72
N SER A 110 24.33 -2.09 -6.29
CA SER A 110 24.66 -3.30 -7.03
C SER A 110 23.44 -4.18 -7.26
N ILE A 111 23.43 -4.87 -8.40
CA ILE A 111 22.38 -5.78 -8.80
C ILE A 111 23.01 -7.15 -9.10
N ALA A 112 22.37 -8.21 -8.65
CA ALA A 112 22.86 -9.57 -8.87
C ALA A 112 21.67 -10.53 -8.94
N GLY A 113 21.29 -10.93 -10.15
CA GLY A 113 20.20 -11.89 -10.36
C GLY A 113 18.89 -11.47 -9.66
N HIS A 114 18.59 -12.14 -8.55
CA HIS A 114 17.38 -11.91 -7.75
C HIS A 114 17.63 -11.02 -6.52
N ALA A 115 18.61 -10.13 -6.58
CA ALA A 115 18.99 -9.27 -5.47
C ALA A 115 19.34 -7.85 -5.93
N VAL A 116 18.99 -6.88 -5.08
CA VAL A 116 19.43 -5.48 -5.18
C VAL A 116 20.10 -5.12 -3.87
N GLN A 117 21.29 -4.55 -3.93
CA GLN A 117 22.00 -4.00 -2.78
C GLN A 117 22.17 -2.51 -2.96
N ILE A 118 21.91 -1.76 -1.91
CA ILE A 118 22.01 -0.31 -1.86
C ILE A 118 22.82 0.07 -0.62
N VAL A 119 23.87 0.84 -0.79
CA VAL A 119 24.53 1.54 0.30
C VAL A 119 23.82 2.88 0.46
N ARG A 120 23.25 3.15 1.62
CA ARG A 120 22.50 4.39 1.86
C ARG A 120 23.04 5.18 3.03
N GLY A 121 22.82 6.49 3.02
CA GLY A 121 23.07 7.36 4.16
C GLY A 121 21.97 7.21 5.23
N VAL A 122 22.38 7.22 6.48
CA VAL A 122 21.49 7.28 7.65
C VAL A 122 21.81 8.56 8.41
N TYR A 123 20.84 9.45 8.47
CA TYR A 123 20.97 10.77 9.09
C TYR A 123 20.08 10.82 10.33
N ALA A 124 20.68 11.15 11.47
CA ALA A 124 19.96 11.39 12.71
C ALA A 124 20.41 12.74 13.32
N ALA A 125 19.48 13.47 13.93
CA ALA A 125 19.78 14.75 14.54
C ALA A 125 20.86 14.60 15.63
N GLY A 126 21.93 15.43 15.57
CA GLY A 126 23.01 15.43 16.54
C GLY A 126 23.99 14.27 16.43
N VAL A 127 23.89 13.43 15.41
CA VAL A 127 24.81 12.31 15.17
C VAL A 127 25.46 12.48 13.80
N ALA A 128 26.75 12.15 13.70
CA ALA A 128 27.45 12.15 12.41
C ALA A 128 26.74 11.19 11.42
N PRO A 129 26.68 11.55 10.11
CA PRO A 129 26.14 10.69 9.08
C PRO A 129 26.81 9.31 9.11
N ARG A 130 26.02 8.26 8.95
CA ARG A 130 26.50 6.87 8.90
C ARG A 130 26.01 6.21 7.62
N LEU A 131 26.71 5.19 7.18
CA LEU A 131 26.28 4.36 6.06
C LEU A 131 25.56 3.12 6.55
N GLN A 132 24.67 2.59 5.73
CA GLN A 132 23.96 1.34 5.98
C GLN A 132 23.87 0.55 4.68
N VAL A 133 24.15 -0.73 4.72
CA VAL A 133 23.96 -1.63 3.59
C VAL A 133 22.55 -2.22 3.69
N VAL A 134 21.79 -2.09 2.62
CA VAL A 134 20.45 -2.66 2.50
C VAL A 134 20.43 -3.63 1.32
N ARG A 135 19.87 -4.80 1.50
CA ARG A 135 19.69 -5.82 0.44
C ARG A 135 18.25 -6.23 0.34
N TYR A 136 17.76 -6.30 -0.89
CA TYR A 136 16.47 -6.89 -1.22
C TYR A 136 16.73 -8.20 -1.95
N ARG A 137 16.20 -9.30 -1.44
CA ARG A 137 16.38 -10.63 -2.03
C ARG A 137 15.08 -11.41 -2.04
N LEU A 138 14.94 -12.22 -3.08
CA LEU A 138 13.92 -13.25 -3.11
C LEU A 138 14.46 -14.48 -2.38
N VAL A 139 13.88 -14.82 -1.24
CA VAL A 139 14.20 -15.98 -0.40
C VAL A 139 12.90 -16.72 -0.11
N ASP A 140 12.82 -18.00 -0.46
CA ASP A 140 11.66 -18.88 -0.21
C ASP A 140 10.32 -18.27 -0.64
N GLY A 141 10.27 -17.69 -1.86
CA GLY A 141 9.07 -17.04 -2.38
C GLY A 141 8.68 -15.75 -1.66
N ARG A 142 9.61 -15.11 -0.96
CA ARG A 142 9.41 -13.84 -0.23
C ARG A 142 10.48 -12.84 -0.61
N VAL A 143 10.05 -11.61 -0.88
CA VAL A 143 11.00 -10.50 -0.96
C VAL A 143 11.30 -10.04 0.47
N THR A 144 12.53 -10.24 0.89
CA THR A 144 13.02 -9.86 2.22
C THR A 144 14.03 -8.72 2.10
N ARG A 145 13.86 -7.71 2.93
CA ARG A 145 14.80 -6.61 3.10
C ARG A 145 15.73 -6.91 4.26
N PHE A 146 17.01 -7.01 3.98
CA PHE A 146 18.07 -7.13 4.98
C PHE A 146 18.74 -5.78 5.13
N ALA A 147 18.95 -5.34 6.36
CA ALA A 147 19.62 -4.07 6.66
C ALA A 147 20.72 -4.28 7.69
N SER A 148 21.94 -3.84 7.40
CA SER A 148 23.03 -3.82 8.36
C SER A 148 22.74 -2.82 9.49
N PRO A 149 23.42 -2.90 10.63
CA PRO A 149 23.49 -1.78 11.56
C PRO A 149 24.11 -0.54 10.89
N PRO A 150 23.86 0.68 11.42
CA PRO A 150 24.55 1.89 10.95
C PRO A 150 26.06 1.79 11.15
N LEU A 151 26.83 2.01 10.08
CA LEU A 151 28.26 1.79 9.99
C LEU A 151 29.00 3.14 10.15
N ALA A 152 30.01 3.17 10.98
CA ALA A 152 30.73 4.40 11.31
C ALA A 152 31.97 4.66 10.45
N ASN A 153 32.52 3.62 9.81
CA ASN A 153 33.76 3.71 9.04
C ASN A 153 33.76 2.77 7.82
N VAL A 154 34.71 3.02 6.90
CA VAL A 154 34.86 2.27 5.65
C VAL A 154 35.20 0.78 5.89
N GLY A 155 35.94 0.48 6.96
CA GLY A 155 36.28 -0.91 7.31
C GLY A 155 35.04 -1.73 7.68
N ASP A 156 34.11 -1.13 8.46
CA ASP A 156 32.82 -1.75 8.79
C ASP A 156 31.96 -1.91 7.54
N LEU A 157 31.96 -0.92 6.64
CA LEU A 157 31.24 -0.99 5.38
C LEU A 157 31.74 -2.16 4.51
N ARG A 158 33.05 -2.32 4.36
CA ARG A 158 33.64 -3.44 3.58
C ARG A 158 33.26 -4.79 4.17
N ARG A 159 33.28 -4.92 5.51
CA ARG A 159 32.83 -6.14 6.18
C ARG A 159 31.33 -6.40 5.95
N ALA A 160 30.49 -5.38 6.04
CA ALA A 160 29.07 -5.51 5.77
C ALA A 160 28.77 -5.86 4.31
N LEU A 161 29.54 -5.35 3.36
CA LEU A 161 29.37 -5.66 1.94
C LEU A 161 29.75 -7.10 1.60
N SER A 162 30.73 -7.68 2.29
CA SER A 162 31.15 -9.09 2.13
C SER A 162 30.37 -10.05 3.03
N ALA A 163 29.62 -9.55 4.01
CA ALA A 163 28.83 -10.38 4.93
C ALA A 163 27.70 -11.10 4.21
N SER A 164 27.35 -12.29 4.69
CA SER A 164 26.14 -13.00 4.23
C SER A 164 24.87 -12.35 4.81
N ASP A 165 23.74 -12.60 4.16
CA ASP A 165 22.44 -12.15 4.66
C ASP A 165 22.13 -12.86 5.98
N GLY A 166 21.67 -12.10 6.97
CA GLY A 166 21.40 -12.64 8.30
C GLY A 166 22.61 -12.75 9.21
N SER A 167 23.75 -12.13 8.85
CA SER A 167 24.89 -11.97 9.77
C SER A 167 24.48 -11.25 11.05
N ASP A 168 25.24 -11.44 12.13
CA ASP A 168 24.95 -10.82 13.42
C ASP A 168 24.75 -9.31 13.33
N GLY A 169 23.67 -8.84 13.95
CA GLY A 169 23.27 -7.43 13.94
C GLY A 169 22.50 -6.97 12.70
N TRP A 170 22.29 -7.83 11.69
CA TRP A 170 21.44 -7.48 10.56
C TRP A 170 19.95 -7.66 10.92
N THR A 171 19.14 -6.74 10.43
CA THR A 171 17.68 -6.84 10.54
C THR A 171 17.11 -7.40 9.25
N ALA A 172 16.33 -8.47 9.34
CA ALA A 172 15.62 -9.07 8.21
C ALA A 172 14.12 -8.80 8.33
N ILE A 173 13.54 -8.12 7.35
CA ILE A 173 12.12 -7.76 7.31
C ILE A 173 11.52 -8.38 6.05
N PRO A 174 10.64 -9.39 6.16
CA PRO A 174 9.89 -9.91 5.03
C PRO A 174 8.83 -8.88 4.61
N LEU A 175 8.89 -8.42 3.36
CA LEU A 175 8.00 -7.38 2.85
C LEU A 175 6.84 -7.94 2.02
N MET A 176 7.08 -8.95 1.19
CA MET A 176 6.06 -9.51 0.30
C MET A 176 6.24 -11.02 0.16
N ARG A 177 5.13 -11.75 0.21
CA ARG A 177 5.07 -13.22 0.05
C ARG A 177 4.46 -13.59 -1.29
N GLY A 178 4.60 -14.86 -1.69
CA GLY A 178 3.98 -15.39 -2.91
C GLY A 178 4.65 -14.90 -4.19
N ILE A 179 5.94 -14.54 -4.13
CA ILE A 179 6.71 -14.04 -5.26
C ILE A 179 7.43 -15.18 -5.96
N ALA A 180 7.22 -15.29 -7.28
CA ALA A 180 7.90 -16.24 -8.13
C ALA A 180 9.19 -15.66 -8.72
N THR A 181 9.17 -14.37 -9.10
CA THR A 181 10.31 -13.71 -9.74
C THR A 181 10.55 -12.33 -9.16
N PHE A 182 11.81 -12.01 -8.94
CA PHE A 182 12.29 -10.69 -8.56
C PHE A 182 13.50 -10.37 -9.41
N THR A 183 13.39 -9.39 -10.30
CA THR A 183 14.48 -8.99 -11.19
C THR A 183 14.75 -7.51 -11.06
N ALA A 184 16.01 -7.12 -11.24
CA ALA A 184 16.42 -5.73 -11.17
C ALA A 184 17.35 -5.36 -12.30
N ARG A 185 17.29 -4.09 -12.73
CA ARG A 185 18.19 -3.45 -13.66
C ARG A 185 18.63 -2.10 -13.13
N ALA A 186 19.86 -1.72 -13.39
CA ALA A 186 20.38 -0.39 -13.09
C ALA A 186 20.38 0.46 -14.36
N TYR A 187 20.09 1.73 -14.22
CA TYR A 187 20.27 2.71 -15.30
C TYR A 187 21.63 3.37 -15.14
N VAL A 188 22.47 3.15 -16.14
CA VAL A 188 23.83 3.72 -16.24
C VAL A 188 23.81 4.81 -17.31
N LEU A 189 24.21 6.02 -16.94
CA LEU A 189 24.20 7.15 -17.86
C LEU A 189 25.05 6.87 -19.11
N ASN A 190 24.48 7.08 -20.30
CA ASN A 190 25.02 6.79 -21.62
C ASN A 190 25.09 5.30 -22.01
N ASN A 191 24.71 4.37 -21.12
CA ASN A 191 24.62 2.93 -21.43
C ASN A 191 23.18 2.41 -21.38
N GLY A 192 22.30 3.10 -20.62
CA GLY A 192 20.88 2.71 -20.48
C GLY A 192 20.67 1.68 -19.37
N TRP A 193 19.58 0.89 -19.51
CA TRP A 193 19.20 -0.13 -18.55
C TRP A 193 20.05 -1.40 -18.72
N THR A 194 20.81 -1.76 -17.69
CA THR A 194 21.65 -2.96 -17.66
C THR A 194 21.35 -3.86 -16.48
N GLY A 195 21.50 -5.17 -16.66
CA GLY A 195 21.55 -6.18 -15.61
C GLY A 195 22.99 -6.58 -15.23
N GLN A 196 24.00 -5.97 -15.85
CA GLN A 196 25.40 -6.36 -15.74
C GLN A 196 26.18 -5.38 -14.85
N MET A 197 26.79 -5.89 -13.77
CA MET A 197 27.62 -5.06 -12.88
C MET A 197 28.89 -4.53 -13.56
N ASN A 198 29.37 -5.17 -14.61
CA ASN A 198 30.53 -4.70 -15.37
C ASN A 198 30.30 -3.31 -15.98
N ASP A 199 29.08 -3.01 -16.45
CA ASP A 199 28.71 -1.71 -17.00
C ASP A 199 28.78 -0.63 -15.92
N VAL A 200 28.30 -0.95 -14.70
CA VAL A 200 28.36 -0.06 -13.55
C VAL A 200 29.80 0.23 -13.14
N THR A 201 30.63 -0.82 -13.07
CA THR A 201 32.06 -0.70 -12.72
C THR A 201 32.82 0.11 -13.75
N ALA A 202 32.57 -0.11 -15.05
CA ALA A 202 33.17 0.68 -16.13
C ALA A 202 32.81 2.16 -15.99
N LYS A 203 31.55 2.47 -15.61
CA LYS A 203 31.12 3.85 -15.39
C LYS A 203 31.79 4.52 -14.20
N ILE A 204 31.99 3.78 -13.10
CA ILE A 204 32.75 4.28 -11.93
C ILE A 204 34.19 4.66 -12.35
N THR A 205 34.86 3.78 -13.09
CA THR A 205 36.19 4.02 -13.59
C THR A 205 36.24 5.23 -14.52
N GLN A 206 35.25 5.38 -15.40
CA GLN A 206 35.14 6.56 -16.27
C GLN A 206 34.96 7.85 -15.44
N ASN A 207 34.06 7.84 -14.45
CA ASN A 207 33.80 8.99 -13.57
C ASN A 207 35.11 9.36 -12.80
N ALA A 208 35.80 8.38 -12.24
CA ALA A 208 37.06 8.59 -11.54
C ALA A 208 38.18 9.19 -12.46
N ASN A 209 38.22 8.77 -13.72
CA ASN A 209 39.15 9.34 -14.69
C ASN A 209 38.80 10.79 -15.06
N ASN A 210 37.52 11.13 -15.14
CA ASN A 210 37.06 12.50 -15.41
C ASN A 210 37.39 13.47 -14.28
N LEU A 211 37.54 13.01 -13.04
CA LEU A 211 37.95 13.82 -11.88
C LEU A 211 39.40 14.25 -11.93
N LYS A 212 40.24 13.64 -12.78
CA LYS A 212 41.65 14.07 -13.00
C LYS A 212 41.73 15.37 -13.78
N VAL A 213 40.65 15.83 -14.40
CA VAL A 213 40.53 17.13 -15.05
C VAL A 213 40.02 18.12 -14.02
N PRO A 214 40.70 19.29 -13.80
CA PRO A 214 40.22 20.30 -12.86
C PRO A 214 38.80 20.72 -13.21
N GLN A 215 37.85 20.44 -12.33
CA GLN A 215 36.49 20.90 -12.47
C GLN A 215 36.34 22.25 -11.77
N LEU A 216 35.87 23.26 -12.49
CA LEU A 216 35.48 24.53 -11.89
C LEU A 216 34.15 24.31 -11.14
N GLY A 217 34.21 24.25 -9.82
CA GLY A 217 33.05 24.25 -8.93
C GLY A 217 32.90 22.98 -8.09
N ASN A 218 32.12 23.08 -7.02
CA ASN A 218 31.71 21.97 -6.13
C ASN A 218 30.56 21.14 -6.74
N ALA A 219 30.67 20.72 -7.99
CA ALA A 219 29.69 19.84 -8.59
C ALA A 219 29.74 18.47 -7.86
N PRO A 220 28.65 17.90 -7.40
CA PRO A 220 28.63 16.58 -6.81
C PRO A 220 29.12 15.55 -7.84
N LEU A 221 29.85 14.54 -7.36
CA LEU A 221 30.37 13.48 -8.20
C LEU A 221 29.24 12.76 -8.92
N ALA A 222 29.41 12.54 -10.20
CA ALA A 222 28.42 11.84 -11.01
C ALA A 222 28.27 10.40 -10.49
N ARG A 223 27.06 10.00 -10.18
CA ARG A 223 26.73 8.62 -9.78
C ARG A 223 26.85 7.68 -10.99
N SER A 224 27.35 6.47 -10.77
CA SER A 224 27.38 5.43 -11.82
C SER A 224 25.99 4.92 -12.14
N VAL A 225 25.15 4.80 -11.12
CA VAL A 225 23.74 4.39 -11.25
C VAL A 225 22.84 5.55 -10.84
N THR A 226 21.94 5.96 -11.75
CA THR A 226 20.98 7.04 -11.52
C THR A 226 19.54 6.54 -11.41
N GLY A 227 19.28 5.28 -11.74
CA GLY A 227 17.96 4.66 -11.62
C GLY A 227 18.05 3.17 -11.36
N ILE A 228 17.04 2.64 -10.68
CA ILE A 228 16.86 1.21 -10.45
C ILE A 228 15.47 0.84 -10.97
N GLN A 229 15.38 -0.14 -11.85
CA GLN A 229 14.14 -0.77 -12.26
C GLN A 229 14.02 -2.11 -11.57
N VAL A 230 12.89 -2.35 -10.93
CA VAL A 230 12.57 -3.63 -10.28
C VAL A 230 11.28 -4.18 -10.85
N ALA A 231 11.29 -5.46 -11.18
CA ALA A 231 10.09 -6.19 -11.59
C ALA A 231 9.84 -7.37 -10.65
N VAL A 232 8.61 -7.46 -10.17
CA VAL A 232 8.13 -8.48 -9.22
C VAL A 232 7.01 -9.26 -9.88
N GLY A 233 7.16 -10.56 -10.00
CA GLY A 233 6.14 -11.47 -10.56
C GLY A 233 5.64 -12.45 -9.52
N ALA A 234 4.33 -12.64 -9.49
CA ALA A 234 3.66 -13.64 -8.65
C ALA A 234 2.86 -14.60 -9.56
N PRO A 235 2.60 -15.86 -9.13
CA PRO A 235 1.87 -16.84 -9.93
C PRO A 235 0.45 -16.42 -10.32
N ASN A 236 -0.17 -15.56 -9.53
CA ASN A 236 -1.51 -15.01 -9.76
C ASN A 236 -1.52 -13.73 -10.62
N LEU A 237 -0.36 -13.21 -10.99
CA LEU A 237 -0.25 -12.01 -11.83
C LEU A 237 0.06 -12.41 -13.28
N PRO A 238 -0.71 -11.91 -14.27
CA PRO A 238 -0.45 -12.20 -15.69
C PRO A 238 0.86 -11.60 -16.20
N LEU A 239 1.30 -10.48 -15.59
CA LEU A 239 2.54 -9.78 -15.92
C LEU A 239 3.23 -9.31 -14.66
N PRO A 240 4.58 -9.25 -14.63
CA PRO A 240 5.32 -8.70 -13.51
C PRO A 240 5.01 -7.21 -13.30
N ILE A 241 4.83 -6.82 -12.06
CA ILE A 241 4.69 -5.40 -11.69
C ILE A 241 6.08 -4.76 -11.71
N THR A 242 6.25 -3.77 -12.58
CA THR A 242 7.53 -3.09 -12.76
C THR A 242 7.47 -1.67 -12.21
N ARG A 243 8.50 -1.26 -11.45
CA ARG A 243 8.69 0.10 -10.94
C ARG A 243 10.10 0.58 -11.19
N VAL A 244 10.23 1.89 -11.35
CA VAL A 244 11.50 2.58 -11.51
C VAL A 244 11.68 3.55 -10.35
N PHE A 245 12.87 3.59 -9.79
CA PHE A 245 13.27 4.47 -8.70
C PHE A 245 14.48 5.29 -9.10
N LEU A 246 14.47 6.57 -8.79
CA LEU A 246 15.65 7.43 -8.90
C LEU A 246 16.60 7.16 -7.73
N VAL A 247 17.87 7.27 -7.97
CA VAL A 247 18.95 6.99 -7.01
C VAL A 247 19.56 8.30 -6.54
N GLY A 248 19.53 8.53 -5.23
CA GLY A 248 20.27 9.61 -4.59
C GLY A 248 19.71 11.03 -4.86
N GLU A 249 18.41 11.21 -4.72
CA GLU A 249 17.78 12.54 -4.66
C GLU A 249 17.72 13.09 -3.23
#